data_4d08ff4c8e5b7faa50a8d0591f08449f
#
_entry.id   4d08ff4c8e5b7faa50a8d0591f08449f
#
_cell.length_a   1.000
_cell.length_b   1.000
_cell.length_c   1.000
_cell.angle_alpha   90.00
_cell.angle_beta   90.00
_cell.angle_gamma   90.00
#
_symmetry.space_group_name_H-M   'P 1'
#
loop_
_entity.id
_entity.type
_entity.pdbx_description
1 polymer ?
#
loop_
_entity_poly.entity_id
_entity_poly.type
_entity_poly.pdbx_seq_one_letter_code
_entity_poly.pdbx_strand_id
1 'polypeptide(L)'
;VKLDDLKKIRGSALLAIVMAVAGGMALMASGRLAEETRQDHARATAARGTAQSGLAAARAEEAEITQKIDRYRQLAARGAIGTERRLAWVELIRDARARHRLGALDYEFSPQRPIDRAVSPADAGQFEVASSTLRLKLPLLHEGDLVTLLDDLTQRAPALVRTRECSITRRASTDASPETLQADCLLDWITFSPAEKERS
;
A
#
# COMPACT_ATOMS: atom_id res chain seq x y z
N VAL A 1 -6.55 -45.50 -82.20
CA VAL A 1 -6.78 -44.05 -81.97
C VAL A 1 -6.03 -43.36 -83.07
N LYS A 2 -6.77 -42.74 -84.00
CA LYS A 2 -6.19 -42.08 -85.18
C LYS A 2 -5.53 -40.77 -84.79
N LEU A 3 -4.31 -40.53 -85.26
CA LEU A 3 -3.50 -39.34 -84.93
C LEU A 3 -4.18 -38.01 -85.31
N ASP A 4 -5.22 -38.02 -86.12
CA ASP A 4 -6.00 -36.84 -86.51
C ASP A 4 -6.98 -36.37 -85.39
N ASP A 5 -7.45 -37.25 -84.55
CA ASP A 5 -8.30 -36.86 -83.37
C ASP A 5 -7.50 -36.17 -82.27
N LEU A 6 -6.20 -36.46 -82.15
CA LEU A 6 -5.30 -35.79 -81.24
C LEU A 6 -5.05 -34.33 -81.61
N LYS A 7 -5.11 -33.98 -82.90
CA LYS A 7 -4.91 -32.61 -83.42
C LYS A 7 -6.09 -31.71 -83.10
N LYS A 8 -7.31 -32.27 -83.02
CA LYS A 8 -8.54 -31.53 -82.65
C LYS A 8 -8.65 -31.31 -81.14
N ILE A 9 -8.08 -32.20 -80.35
CA ILE A 9 -8.12 -32.13 -78.90
C ILE A 9 -7.00 -31.25 -78.34
N ARG A 10 -5.95 -30.97 -79.07
CA ARG A 10 -4.79 -30.13 -78.69
C ARG A 10 -5.17 -28.75 -78.23
N GLY A 11 -6.13 -28.07 -78.91
CA GLY A 11 -6.59 -26.74 -78.52
C GLY A 11 -7.36 -26.68 -77.24
N SER A 12 -8.25 -27.63 -77.05
CA SER A 12 -9.06 -27.72 -75.78
C SER A 12 -8.22 -28.18 -74.58
N ALA A 13 -7.25 -29.08 -74.79
CA ALA A 13 -6.32 -29.50 -73.76
C ALA A 13 -5.38 -28.38 -73.31
N LEU A 14 -4.84 -27.58 -74.28
CA LEU A 14 -4.05 -26.38 -73.97
C LEU A 14 -4.85 -25.37 -73.17
N LEU A 15 -6.08 -25.10 -73.59
CA LEU A 15 -6.96 -24.17 -72.87
C LEU A 15 -7.25 -24.64 -71.42
N ALA A 16 -7.51 -25.95 -71.23
CA ALA A 16 -7.74 -26.53 -69.90
C ALA A 16 -6.51 -26.42 -69.01
N ILE A 17 -5.29 -26.61 -69.59
CA ILE A 17 -4.04 -26.46 -68.82
C ILE A 17 -3.82 -24.99 -68.44
N VAL A 18 -4.04 -24.04 -69.38
CA VAL A 18 -3.91 -22.61 -69.07
C VAL A 18 -4.89 -22.19 -67.96
N MET A 19 -6.14 -22.61 -68.07
CA MET A 19 -7.14 -22.34 -67.02
C MET A 19 -6.80 -22.99 -65.62
N ALA A 20 -6.26 -24.20 -65.69
CA ALA A 20 -5.82 -24.85 -64.43
C ALA A 20 -4.62 -24.13 -63.80
N VAL A 21 -3.65 -23.68 -64.59
CA VAL A 21 -2.49 -22.91 -64.12
C VAL A 21 -2.94 -21.53 -63.63
N ALA A 22 -3.80 -20.83 -64.34
CA ALA A 22 -4.33 -19.54 -63.93
C ALA A 22 -5.16 -19.65 -62.63
N GLY A 23 -6.00 -20.67 -62.50
CA GLY A 23 -6.76 -20.98 -61.28
C GLY A 23 -5.85 -21.31 -60.10
N GLY A 24 -4.80 -22.10 -60.32
CA GLY A 24 -3.79 -22.43 -59.31
C GLY A 24 -3.04 -21.20 -58.83
N MET A 25 -2.62 -20.32 -59.75
CA MET A 25 -1.98 -19.05 -59.36
C MET A 25 -2.91 -18.12 -58.59
N ALA A 26 -4.16 -18.02 -58.99
CA ALA A 26 -5.15 -17.21 -58.26
C ALA A 26 -5.41 -17.73 -56.87
N LEU A 27 -5.49 -19.06 -56.67
CA LEU A 27 -5.62 -19.67 -55.34
C LEU A 27 -4.38 -19.43 -54.47
N MET A 28 -3.18 -19.54 -55.00
CA MET A 28 -1.94 -19.24 -54.29
C MET A 28 -1.83 -17.75 -53.92
N ALA A 29 -2.19 -16.85 -54.81
CA ALA A 29 -2.19 -15.41 -54.53
C ALA A 29 -3.20 -15.02 -53.46
N SER A 30 -4.43 -15.57 -53.54
CA SER A 30 -5.47 -15.30 -52.53
C SER A 30 -5.08 -15.89 -51.15
N GLY A 31 -4.44 -17.06 -51.11
CA GLY A 31 -3.92 -17.66 -49.87
C GLY A 31 -2.84 -16.79 -49.21
N ARG A 32 -1.92 -16.23 -49.97
CA ARG A 32 -0.88 -15.33 -49.43
C ARG A 32 -1.48 -14.02 -48.89
N LEU A 33 -2.38 -13.39 -49.61
CA LEU A 33 -3.08 -12.20 -49.15
C LEU A 33 -3.89 -12.44 -47.86
N ALA A 34 -4.56 -13.58 -47.80
CA ALA A 34 -5.31 -13.95 -46.58
C ALA A 34 -4.39 -14.17 -45.39
N GLU A 35 -3.21 -14.77 -45.59
CA GLU A 35 -2.24 -14.99 -44.52
C GLU A 35 -1.60 -13.67 -44.04
N GLU A 36 -1.22 -12.79 -44.95
CA GLU A 36 -0.70 -11.45 -44.63
C GLU A 36 -1.73 -10.67 -43.78
N THR A 37 -2.99 -10.67 -44.22
CA THR A 37 -4.07 -9.97 -43.47
C THR A 37 -4.28 -10.56 -42.09
N ARG A 38 -4.20 -11.89 -41.93
CA ARG A 38 -4.29 -12.56 -40.61
C ARG A 38 -3.12 -12.19 -39.70
N GLN A 39 -1.90 -12.15 -40.26
CA GLN A 39 -0.71 -11.76 -39.51
C GLN A 39 -0.78 -10.30 -39.05
N ASP A 40 -1.22 -9.40 -39.91
CA ASP A 40 -1.38 -7.99 -39.56
C ASP A 40 -2.47 -7.77 -38.54
N HIS A 41 -3.58 -8.51 -38.61
CA HIS A 41 -4.61 -8.49 -37.57
C HIS A 41 -4.09 -9.04 -36.24
N ALA A 42 -3.32 -10.13 -36.26
CA ALA A 42 -2.71 -10.70 -35.07
C ALA A 42 -1.69 -9.73 -34.44
N ARG A 43 -0.86 -9.06 -35.26
CA ARG A 43 0.08 -8.02 -34.77
C ARG A 43 -0.67 -6.83 -34.15
N ALA A 44 -1.72 -6.35 -34.80
CA ALA A 44 -2.53 -5.24 -34.32
C ALA A 44 -3.25 -5.58 -32.97
N THR A 45 -3.76 -6.80 -32.84
CA THR A 45 -4.39 -7.26 -31.60
C THR A 45 -3.37 -7.43 -30.47
N ALA A 46 -2.19 -7.97 -30.76
CA ALA A 46 -1.09 -8.07 -29.80
C ALA A 46 -0.61 -6.69 -29.34
N ALA A 47 -0.42 -5.74 -30.29
CA ALA A 47 -0.04 -4.38 -29.96
C ALA A 47 -1.08 -3.66 -29.05
N ARG A 48 -2.37 -3.86 -29.35
CA ARG A 48 -3.45 -3.34 -28.48
C ARG A 48 -3.41 -3.95 -27.09
N GLY A 49 -3.20 -5.26 -27.00
CA GLY A 49 -3.06 -5.97 -25.71
C GLY A 49 -1.90 -5.42 -24.88
N THR A 50 -0.74 -5.21 -25.50
CA THR A 50 0.44 -4.65 -24.85
C THR A 50 0.20 -3.20 -24.39
N ALA A 51 -0.42 -2.39 -25.22
CA ALA A 51 -0.75 -1.01 -24.86
C ALA A 51 -1.78 -0.93 -23.71
N GLN A 52 -2.79 -1.81 -23.72
CA GLN A 52 -3.78 -1.87 -22.64
C GLN A 52 -3.19 -2.34 -21.32
N SER A 53 -2.33 -3.37 -21.35
CA SER A 53 -1.64 -3.83 -20.14
C SER A 53 -0.67 -2.78 -19.60
N GLY A 54 0.07 -2.07 -20.46
CA GLY A 54 0.91 -0.95 -20.05
C GLY A 54 0.12 0.20 -19.41
N LEU A 55 -1.02 0.56 -19.98
CA LEU A 55 -1.89 1.58 -19.41
C LEU A 55 -2.49 1.15 -18.05
N ALA A 56 -2.88 -0.12 -17.93
CA ALA A 56 -3.38 -0.65 -16.68
C ALA A 56 -2.30 -0.65 -15.58
N ALA A 57 -1.07 -1.04 -15.92
CA ALA A 57 0.07 -0.99 -15.01
C ALA A 57 0.38 0.44 -14.55
N ALA A 58 0.43 1.41 -15.48
CA ALA A 58 0.68 2.81 -15.16
C ALA A 58 -0.41 3.41 -14.23
N ARG A 59 -1.68 3.07 -14.45
CA ARG A 59 -2.77 3.51 -13.58
C ARG A 59 -2.70 2.89 -12.18
N ALA A 60 -2.29 1.62 -12.09
CA ALA A 60 -2.10 0.97 -10.80
C ALA A 60 -0.96 1.62 -10.01
N GLU A 61 0.16 1.95 -10.68
CA GLU A 61 1.29 2.65 -10.08
C GLU A 61 0.90 4.07 -9.62
N GLU A 62 0.16 4.82 -10.44
CA GLU A 62 -0.35 6.16 -10.08
C GLU A 62 -1.24 6.09 -8.82
N ALA A 63 -2.14 5.11 -8.76
CA ALA A 63 -3.01 4.92 -7.60
C ALA A 63 -2.20 4.59 -6.33
N GLU A 64 -1.18 3.73 -6.45
CA GLU A 64 -0.29 3.38 -5.33
C GLU A 64 0.50 4.59 -4.83
N ILE A 65 1.07 5.38 -5.75
CA ILE A 65 1.81 6.61 -5.42
C ILE A 65 0.89 7.61 -4.72
N THR A 66 -0.31 7.83 -5.24
CA THR A 66 -1.29 8.74 -4.65
C THR A 66 -1.65 8.31 -3.23
N GLN A 67 -1.90 7.03 -3.01
CA GLN A 67 -2.19 6.50 -1.67
C GLN A 67 -1.02 6.70 -0.70
N LYS A 68 0.23 6.49 -1.16
CA LYS A 68 1.44 6.72 -0.34
C LYS A 68 1.60 8.20 0.03
N ILE A 69 1.36 9.10 -0.93
CA ILE A 69 1.41 10.56 -0.71
C ILE A 69 0.35 10.99 0.31
N ASP A 70 -0.88 10.49 0.19
CA ASP A 70 -1.95 10.87 1.12
C ASP A 70 -1.68 10.35 2.53
N ARG A 71 -1.13 9.14 2.66
CA ARG A 71 -0.70 8.59 3.96
C ARG A 71 0.43 9.43 4.57
N TYR A 72 1.42 9.83 3.76
CA TYR A 72 2.48 10.72 4.20
C TYR A 72 1.93 12.07 4.68
N ARG A 73 1.03 12.68 3.92
CA ARG A 73 0.39 13.96 4.29
C ARG A 73 -0.39 13.85 5.61
N GLN A 74 -1.10 12.76 5.82
CA GLN A 74 -1.81 12.51 7.08
C GLN A 74 -0.87 12.41 8.27
N LEU A 75 0.25 11.69 8.14
CA LEU A 75 1.26 11.59 9.20
C LEU A 75 1.94 12.93 9.46
N ALA A 76 2.27 13.68 8.41
CA ALA A 76 2.85 15.01 8.52
C ALA A 76 1.88 16.00 9.20
N ALA A 77 0.61 16.00 8.80
CA ALA A 77 -0.42 16.86 9.39
C ALA A 77 -0.65 16.55 10.88
N ARG A 78 -0.52 15.29 11.29
CA ARG A 78 -0.55 14.89 12.71
C ARG A 78 0.70 15.32 13.47
N GLY A 79 1.80 15.66 12.79
CA GLY A 79 3.08 15.98 13.42
C GLY A 79 3.89 14.74 13.83
N ALA A 80 3.58 13.56 13.27
CA ALA A 80 4.36 12.35 13.47
C ALA A 80 5.69 12.38 12.70
N ILE A 81 5.80 13.28 11.70
CA ILE A 81 7.02 13.49 10.92
C ILE A 81 7.72 14.73 11.46
N GLY A 82 8.96 14.58 11.90
CA GLY A 82 9.79 15.65 12.45
C GLY A 82 10.42 15.29 13.79
N THR A 83 10.89 16.30 14.50
CA THR A 83 11.50 16.15 15.82
C THR A 83 10.46 15.83 16.90
N GLU A 84 10.88 15.09 17.90
CA GLU A 84 10.07 14.74 19.07
C GLU A 84 9.59 15.98 19.82
N ARG A 85 8.27 16.09 20.04
CA ARG A 85 7.63 17.23 20.72
C ARG A 85 7.04 16.81 22.07
N ARG A 86 7.90 16.47 23.03
CA ARG A 86 7.48 15.97 24.37
C ARG A 86 6.52 16.89 25.11
N LEU A 87 6.72 18.19 25.00
CA LEU A 87 5.83 19.17 25.64
C LEU A 87 4.39 19.00 25.16
N ALA A 88 4.20 18.92 23.84
CA ALA A 88 2.88 18.71 23.26
C ALA A 88 2.25 17.37 23.69
N TRP A 89 3.08 16.34 23.93
CA TRP A 89 2.60 15.06 24.43
C TRP A 89 2.11 15.14 25.88
N VAL A 90 2.87 15.85 26.73
CA VAL A 90 2.48 16.09 28.12
C VAL A 90 1.19 16.91 28.19
N GLU A 91 1.07 17.94 27.37
CA GLU A 91 -0.15 18.76 27.29
C GLU A 91 -1.34 17.92 26.84
N LEU A 92 -1.18 17.06 25.82
CA LEU A 92 -2.23 16.14 25.37
C LEU A 92 -2.69 15.19 26.48
N ILE A 93 -1.76 14.62 27.25
CA ILE A 93 -2.09 13.71 28.36
C ILE A 93 -2.87 14.45 29.44
N ARG A 94 -2.46 15.67 29.80
CA ARG A 94 -3.16 16.50 30.78
C ARG A 94 -4.56 16.86 30.31
N ASP A 95 -4.69 17.26 29.05
CA ASP A 95 -5.97 17.60 28.45
C ASP A 95 -6.91 16.38 28.36
N ALA A 96 -6.38 15.22 27.97
CA ALA A 96 -7.14 13.98 27.93
C ALA A 96 -7.64 13.60 29.33
N ARG A 97 -6.78 13.69 30.36
CA ARG A 97 -7.18 13.48 31.75
C ARG A 97 -8.33 14.40 32.15
N ALA A 98 -8.24 15.71 31.82
CA ALA A 98 -9.27 16.68 32.16
C ALA A 98 -10.58 16.40 31.43
N ARG A 99 -10.53 16.10 30.13
CA ARG A 99 -11.72 15.80 29.30
C ARG A 99 -12.48 14.58 29.82
N HIS A 100 -11.76 13.52 30.17
CA HIS A 100 -12.34 12.27 30.62
C HIS A 100 -12.55 12.22 32.14
N ARG A 101 -12.26 13.31 32.86
CA ARG A 101 -12.41 13.44 34.34
C ARG A 101 -11.72 12.31 35.10
N LEU A 102 -10.56 11.89 34.59
CA LEU A 102 -9.78 10.82 35.25
C LEU A 102 -9.10 11.32 36.52
N GLY A 103 -8.91 10.43 37.46
CA GLY A 103 -8.22 10.70 38.71
C GLY A 103 -6.75 11.08 38.57
N ALA A 104 -5.93 10.83 39.56
CA ALA A 104 -4.49 11.02 39.47
C ALA A 104 -3.90 10.12 38.36
N LEU A 105 -3.09 10.69 37.51
CA LEU A 105 -2.47 9.99 36.39
C LEU A 105 -0.97 10.22 36.46
N ASP A 106 -0.23 9.13 36.67
CA ASP A 106 1.23 9.14 36.66
C ASP A 106 1.75 8.71 35.29
N TYR A 107 2.70 9.46 34.75
CA TYR A 107 3.31 9.15 33.48
C TYR A 107 4.81 9.41 33.50
N GLU A 108 5.54 8.56 32.76
CA GLU A 108 6.98 8.63 32.61
C GLU A 108 7.37 8.34 31.18
N PHE A 109 8.15 9.24 30.54
CA PHE A 109 8.72 9.04 29.22
C PHE A 109 10.16 8.56 29.32
N SER A 110 10.47 7.46 28.66
CA SER A 110 11.84 7.03 28.45
C SER A 110 12.56 7.95 27.43
N PRO A 111 13.91 7.96 27.41
CA PRO A 111 14.65 8.58 26.32
C PRO A 111 14.28 7.98 24.98
N GLN A 112 14.28 8.83 23.95
CA GLN A 112 14.05 8.41 22.57
C GLN A 112 15.16 7.43 22.14
N ARG A 113 14.75 6.35 21.47
CA ARG A 113 15.65 5.32 20.94
C ARG A 113 15.26 5.00 19.51
N PRO A 114 16.25 4.74 18.62
CA PRO A 114 15.94 4.21 17.30
C PRO A 114 15.21 2.87 17.47
N ILE A 115 14.21 2.63 16.64
CA ILE A 115 13.53 1.33 16.61
C ILE A 115 14.46 0.32 15.98
N ASP A 116 14.59 -0.85 16.59
CA ASP A 116 15.39 -1.95 16.07
C ASP A 116 14.92 -2.31 14.65
N ARG A 117 15.88 -2.47 13.72
CA ARG A 117 15.62 -2.84 12.32
C ARG A 117 14.84 -4.14 12.17
N ALA A 118 14.89 -5.02 13.17
CA ALA A 118 14.08 -6.24 13.19
C ALA A 118 12.56 -5.99 13.32
N VAL A 119 12.16 -4.82 13.84
CA VAL A 119 10.76 -4.42 14.04
C VAL A 119 10.36 -3.31 13.09
N SER A 120 11.32 -2.56 12.54
CA SER A 120 11.10 -1.55 11.53
C SER A 120 10.88 -2.23 10.17
N PRO A 121 9.96 -1.73 9.32
CA PRO A 121 9.87 -2.22 7.95
C PRO A 121 11.26 -2.14 7.30
N ALA A 122 11.66 -3.18 6.60
CA ALA A 122 12.99 -3.35 6.00
C ALA A 122 13.39 -2.19 5.07
N ASP A 123 12.45 -1.33 4.71
CA ASP A 123 12.65 -0.17 3.85
C ASP A 123 11.93 1.06 4.44
N ALA A 124 12.52 1.64 5.49
CA ALA A 124 12.10 2.94 6.00
C ALA A 124 12.51 4.10 5.05
N GLY A 125 13.18 3.78 3.94
CA GLY A 125 13.63 4.74 2.94
C GLY A 125 14.59 5.78 3.54
N GLN A 126 14.26 7.07 3.35
CA GLN A 126 15.05 8.20 3.83
C GLN A 126 14.65 8.67 5.23
N PHE A 127 13.94 7.84 6.01
CA PHE A 127 13.49 8.19 7.35
C PHE A 127 14.16 7.32 8.42
N GLU A 128 14.54 7.97 9.50
CA GLU A 128 14.87 7.30 10.75
C GLU A 128 13.60 7.19 11.60
N VAL A 129 13.33 6.00 12.09
CA VAL A 129 12.19 5.73 12.94
C VAL A 129 12.69 5.62 14.39
N ALA A 130 12.18 6.47 15.24
CA ALA A 130 12.54 6.47 16.65
C ALA A 130 11.29 6.34 17.53
N SER A 131 11.47 5.78 18.71
CA SER A 131 10.40 5.59 19.69
C SER A 131 10.80 6.03 21.06
N SER A 132 9.87 6.68 21.76
CA SER A 132 9.92 6.92 23.20
C SER A 132 8.83 6.10 23.88
N THR A 133 9.18 5.31 24.87
CA THR A 133 8.18 4.54 25.63
C THR A 133 7.57 5.42 26.72
N LEU A 134 6.25 5.51 26.72
CA LEU A 134 5.46 6.10 27.78
C LEU A 134 4.97 4.98 28.72
N ARG A 135 5.34 5.04 29.98
CA ARG A 135 4.68 4.29 31.05
C ARG A 135 3.55 5.15 31.60
N LEU A 136 2.36 4.61 31.66
CA LEU A 136 1.17 5.28 32.11
C LEU A 136 0.52 4.46 33.24
N LYS A 137 0.34 5.09 34.40
CA LYS A 137 -0.34 4.48 35.54
C LYS A 137 -1.51 5.35 35.96
N LEU A 138 -2.69 4.75 36.06
CA LEU A 138 -3.87 5.48 36.46
C LEU A 138 -4.87 4.60 37.22
N PRO A 139 -5.47 5.15 38.30
CA PRO A 139 -6.62 4.55 38.91
C PRO A 139 -7.86 4.75 38.05
N LEU A 140 -8.74 3.75 38.01
CA LEU A 140 -9.94 3.74 37.16
C LEU A 140 -11.16 3.33 37.93
N LEU A 141 -12.31 3.89 37.57
CA LEU A 141 -13.62 3.41 38.03
C LEU A 141 -14.09 2.23 37.19
N HIS A 142 -13.88 2.33 35.86
CA HIS A 142 -14.29 1.34 34.85
C HIS A 142 -13.20 1.11 33.82
N GLU A 143 -13.13 -0.10 33.29
CA GLU A 143 -12.19 -0.45 32.20
C GLU A 143 -12.41 0.40 30.93
N GLY A 144 -13.65 0.83 30.68
CA GLY A 144 -14.01 1.69 29.55
C GLY A 144 -13.29 3.04 29.56
N ASP A 145 -12.97 3.57 30.73
CA ASP A 145 -12.23 4.84 30.87
C ASP A 145 -10.82 4.73 30.27
N LEU A 146 -10.16 3.57 30.46
CA LEU A 146 -8.86 3.30 29.85
C LEU A 146 -8.94 3.26 28.33
N VAL A 147 -9.93 2.53 27.78
CA VAL A 147 -10.09 2.41 26.33
C VAL A 147 -10.33 3.79 25.70
N THR A 148 -11.18 4.59 26.31
CA THR A 148 -11.49 5.94 25.85
C THR A 148 -10.24 6.84 25.90
N LEU A 149 -9.44 6.76 26.96
CA LEU A 149 -8.19 7.49 27.06
C LEU A 149 -7.18 7.07 25.99
N LEU A 150 -6.98 5.77 25.79
CA LEU A 150 -6.05 5.25 24.79
C LEU A 150 -6.46 5.62 23.35
N ASP A 151 -7.75 5.60 23.06
CA ASP A 151 -8.29 6.02 21.76
C ASP A 151 -8.04 7.52 21.53
N ASP A 152 -8.32 8.36 22.51
CA ASP A 152 -8.09 9.81 22.45
C ASP A 152 -6.59 10.14 22.25
N LEU A 153 -5.70 9.46 22.96
CA LEU A 153 -4.25 9.60 22.76
C LEU A 153 -3.82 9.17 21.36
N THR A 154 -4.32 8.02 20.88
CA THR A 154 -3.98 7.49 19.56
C THR A 154 -4.44 8.41 18.43
N GLN A 155 -5.61 9.02 18.56
CA GLN A 155 -6.19 9.90 17.55
C GLN A 155 -5.55 11.29 17.50
N ARG A 156 -5.16 11.84 18.64
CA ARG A 156 -4.72 13.25 18.78
C ARG A 156 -3.23 13.44 18.95
N ALA A 157 -2.49 12.38 19.27
CA ALA A 157 -1.06 12.51 19.47
C ALA A 157 -0.34 13.01 18.20
N PRO A 158 0.57 13.99 18.34
CA PRO A 158 1.49 14.37 17.27
C PRO A 158 2.64 13.34 17.16
N ALA A 159 2.28 12.09 17.07
CA ALA A 159 3.13 10.92 16.93
C ALA A 159 2.26 9.73 16.53
N LEU A 160 2.86 8.63 16.12
CA LEU A 160 2.15 7.37 16.01
C LEU A 160 2.22 6.66 17.37
N VAL A 161 1.07 6.52 18.04
CA VAL A 161 0.99 5.85 19.34
C VAL A 161 0.58 4.40 19.15
N ARG A 162 1.34 3.49 19.75
CA ARG A 162 1.07 2.07 19.78
C ARG A 162 1.06 1.56 21.21
N THR A 163 -0.03 0.96 21.64
CA THR A 163 -0.07 0.25 22.91
C THR A 163 0.73 -1.04 22.80
N ARG A 164 1.77 -1.19 23.63
CA ARG A 164 2.60 -2.39 23.70
C ARG A 164 2.01 -3.40 24.66
N GLU A 165 1.67 -2.94 25.83
CA GLU A 165 1.14 -3.76 26.91
C GLU A 165 0.26 -2.91 27.84
N CYS A 166 -0.84 -3.46 28.33
CA CYS A 166 -1.65 -2.88 29.38
C CYS A 166 -2.09 -3.98 30.34
N SER A 167 -1.93 -3.74 31.62
CA SER A 167 -2.47 -4.59 32.68
C SER A 167 -3.44 -3.80 33.52
N ILE A 168 -4.56 -4.44 33.91
CA ILE A 168 -5.54 -3.88 34.85
C ILE A 168 -5.58 -4.79 36.06
N THR A 169 -5.34 -4.23 37.21
CA THR A 169 -5.38 -4.94 38.48
C THR A 169 -6.45 -4.34 39.37
N ARG A 170 -7.11 -5.19 40.19
CA ARG A 170 -8.08 -4.71 41.17
C ARG A 170 -7.35 -4.25 42.45
N ARG A 171 -7.73 -3.08 42.92
CA ARG A 171 -7.25 -2.54 44.21
C ARG A 171 -8.33 -2.68 45.28
N ALA A 172 -7.92 -2.78 46.55
CA ALA A 172 -8.85 -2.65 47.63
C ALA A 172 -9.40 -1.20 47.66
N SER A 173 -10.71 -1.04 47.63
CA SER A 173 -11.34 0.26 47.83
C SER A 173 -11.05 0.78 49.23
N THR A 174 -10.70 2.06 49.32
CA THR A 174 -10.60 2.79 50.58
C THR A 174 -11.61 3.93 50.55
N ASP A 175 -12.08 4.38 51.72
CA ASP A 175 -13.04 5.50 51.79
C ASP A 175 -12.51 6.79 51.13
N ALA A 176 -11.19 6.91 50.93
CA ALA A 176 -10.55 8.05 50.31
C ALA A 176 -10.37 7.93 48.80
N SER A 177 -10.61 6.74 48.19
CA SER A 177 -10.40 6.49 46.76
C SER A 177 -11.46 5.52 46.26
N PRO A 178 -12.45 6.01 45.49
CA PRO A 178 -13.51 5.18 44.95
C PRO A 178 -13.03 4.29 43.79
N GLU A 179 -11.86 4.58 43.21
CA GLU A 179 -11.30 3.81 42.11
C GLU A 179 -10.87 2.42 42.59
N THR A 180 -11.51 1.40 42.03
CA THR A 180 -11.28 -0.01 42.41
C THR A 180 -10.30 -0.71 41.46
N LEU A 181 -9.91 -0.07 40.38
CA LEU A 181 -9.02 -0.61 39.35
C LEU A 181 -7.75 0.25 39.23
N GLN A 182 -6.66 -0.38 38.89
CA GLN A 182 -5.38 0.27 38.54
C GLN A 182 -4.93 -0.24 37.21
N ALA A 183 -4.77 0.67 36.22
CA ALA A 183 -4.12 0.35 34.95
C ALA A 183 -2.63 0.71 35.03
N ASP A 184 -1.80 -0.13 34.40
CA ASP A 184 -0.38 0.10 34.13
C ASP A 184 -0.17 -0.24 32.65
N CYS A 185 0.13 0.75 31.82
CA CYS A 185 0.26 0.62 30.39
C CYS A 185 1.63 1.09 29.91
N LEU A 186 2.17 0.39 28.90
CA LEU A 186 3.33 0.79 28.14
C LEU A 186 2.90 1.12 26.71
N LEU A 187 3.16 2.36 26.32
CA LEU A 187 2.85 2.86 24.98
C LEU A 187 4.13 3.29 24.28
N ASP A 188 4.24 2.94 23.00
CA ASP A 188 5.32 3.44 22.14
C ASP A 188 4.82 4.67 21.38
N TRP A 189 5.54 5.77 21.52
CA TRP A 189 5.34 7.01 20.78
C TRP A 189 6.39 7.09 19.70
N ILE A 190 5.96 6.86 18.47
CA ILE A 190 6.84 6.68 17.31
C ILE A 190 6.83 7.96 16.48
N THR A 191 8.01 8.44 16.16
CA THR A 191 8.24 9.60 15.29
C THR A 191 9.15 9.22 14.13
N PHE A 192 8.99 9.92 13.01
CA PHE A 192 9.76 9.74 11.79
C PHE A 192 10.56 11.01 11.55
N SER A 193 11.88 10.94 11.58
CA SER A 193 12.75 12.05 11.20
C SER A 193 13.40 11.76 9.85
N PRO A 194 13.60 12.78 8.99
CA PRO A 194 14.43 12.58 7.80
C PRO A 194 15.82 12.11 8.24
N ALA A 195 16.33 11.05 7.62
CA ALA A 195 17.71 10.62 7.87
C ALA A 195 18.66 11.78 7.57
N GLU A 196 19.50 12.12 8.53
CA GLU A 196 20.51 13.16 8.35
C GLU A 196 21.47 12.66 7.27
N LYS A 197 21.42 13.29 6.08
CA LYS A 197 22.45 13.04 5.07
C LYS A 197 23.78 13.38 5.71
N GLU A 198 24.61 12.36 5.95
CA GLU A 198 26.02 12.60 6.24
C GLU A 198 26.55 13.63 5.25
N ARG A 199 26.85 14.83 5.77
CA ARG A 199 27.54 15.85 4.98
C ARG A 199 28.97 15.35 4.83
N SER A 200 29.20 14.65 3.72
CA SER A 200 30.53 14.31 3.23
C SER A 200 31.18 15.55 2.62
#